data_0f8d32b8c4b7dfc950278f7cf5dbdb98
#
_entry.id   0f8d32b8c4b7dfc950278f7cf5dbdb98
#
_cell.length_a   1.000
_cell.length_b   1.000
_cell.length_c   1.000
_cell.angle_alpha   90.00
_cell.angle_beta   90.00
_cell.angle_gamma   90.00
#
_symmetry.space_group_name_H-M   'P 1'
#
loop_
_entity.id
_entity.type
_entity.pdbx_description
1 polymer ?
#
loop_
_entity_poly.entity_id
_entity_poly.type
_entity_poly.pdbx_seq_one_letter_code
_entity_poly.pdbx_strand_id
1 'polypeptide(L)'
;MNDPSSIAFLTTSEGQDWQGSLAEAAARWRKEGSAVVGMLSAAPDAQGSCRVGYLRDIVSGRKFSIQLDNPPEGTNCHLDTAGMDAACQFLLSQISTADVVILSKFGKTEITQHGLWAAFVMAAEAGKPIITTVSPRQRNIWLQFAPGACELMPDTHAIDIWWQTARSRLAA
;
A
#
# COMPACT_ATOMS: atom_id res chain seq x y z
N MET A 1 -6.40 9.80 -17.23
CA MET A 1 -5.55 8.60 -17.48
C MET A 1 -4.24 8.81 -16.75
N ASN A 2 -3.92 7.91 -15.83
CA ASN A 2 -2.66 8.04 -15.10
C ASN A 2 -1.47 7.84 -16.03
N ASP A 3 -0.50 8.73 -15.93
CA ASP A 3 0.83 8.42 -16.45
C ASP A 3 1.33 7.17 -15.72
N PRO A 4 1.67 6.09 -16.44
CA PRO A 4 2.14 4.84 -15.81
C PRO A 4 3.30 5.03 -14.84
N SER A 5 4.10 6.06 -15.04
CA SER A 5 5.22 6.40 -14.17
C SER A 5 4.79 7.00 -12.81
N SER A 6 3.52 7.37 -12.64
CA SER A 6 2.98 7.83 -11.35
C SER A 6 2.64 6.68 -10.40
N ILE A 7 2.70 5.44 -10.86
CA ILE A 7 2.48 4.25 -10.05
C ILE A 7 3.78 3.49 -9.91
N ALA A 8 4.19 3.24 -8.66
CA ALA A 8 5.39 2.50 -8.35
C ALA A 8 5.10 1.31 -7.43
N PHE A 9 5.96 0.32 -7.49
CA PHE A 9 5.89 -0.81 -6.58
C PHE A 9 7.26 -1.37 -6.23
N LEU A 10 7.31 -2.01 -5.08
CA LEU A 10 8.44 -2.76 -4.58
C LEU A 10 8.07 -4.24 -4.57
N THR A 11 8.90 -5.07 -5.18
CA THR A 11 8.72 -6.52 -5.09
C THR A 11 9.22 -7.01 -3.73
N THR A 12 8.34 -7.68 -2.99
CA THR A 12 8.69 -8.18 -1.65
C THR A 12 9.67 -9.34 -1.72
N SER A 13 10.58 -9.38 -0.76
CA SER A 13 11.53 -10.48 -0.56
C SER A 13 11.63 -10.80 0.93
N GLU A 14 12.07 -12.02 1.23
CA GLU A 14 12.27 -12.44 2.61
C GLU A 14 13.30 -11.54 3.33
N GLY A 15 13.02 -11.22 4.58
CA GLY A 15 13.92 -10.46 5.43
C GLY A 15 13.92 -8.95 5.21
N GLN A 16 13.10 -8.43 4.30
CA GLN A 16 12.99 -7.00 4.05
C GLN A 16 11.70 -6.41 4.62
N ASP A 17 11.82 -5.33 5.38
CA ASP A 17 10.69 -4.59 5.95
C ASP A 17 10.33 -3.38 5.09
N TRP A 18 9.63 -3.63 3.98
CA TRP A 18 9.16 -2.55 3.11
C TRP A 18 8.07 -1.71 3.76
N GLN A 19 7.29 -2.27 4.68
CA GLN A 19 6.27 -1.50 5.41
C GLN A 19 6.93 -0.44 6.30
N GLY A 20 8.01 -0.78 6.99
CA GLY A 20 8.82 0.18 7.75
C GLY A 20 9.46 1.24 6.86
N SER A 21 10.04 0.84 5.73
CA SER A 21 10.63 1.77 4.76
C SER A 21 9.61 2.74 4.17
N LEU A 22 8.40 2.28 3.85
CA LEU A 22 7.32 3.14 3.38
C LEU A 22 6.80 4.07 4.49
N ALA A 23 6.75 3.61 5.74
CA ALA A 23 6.38 4.44 6.88
C ALA A 23 7.39 5.58 7.10
N GLU A 24 8.68 5.30 6.98
CA GLU A 24 9.74 6.30 7.07
C GLU A 24 9.66 7.32 5.92
N ALA A 25 9.43 6.84 4.69
CA ALA A 25 9.22 7.71 3.53
C ALA A 25 8.00 8.63 3.74
N ALA A 26 6.88 8.09 4.19
CA ALA A 26 5.69 8.86 4.50
C ALA A 26 5.96 9.96 5.52
N ALA A 27 6.71 9.66 6.59
CA ALA A 27 7.08 10.63 7.62
C ALA A 27 7.95 11.75 7.05
N ARG A 28 8.95 11.43 6.23
CA ARG A 28 9.80 12.43 5.57
C ARG A 28 8.97 13.34 4.64
N TRP A 29 8.16 12.76 3.77
CA TRP A 29 7.37 13.53 2.80
C TRP A 29 6.33 14.43 3.47
N ARG A 30 5.71 13.96 4.56
CA ARG A 30 4.81 14.79 5.37
C ARG A 30 5.52 15.95 6.03
N LYS A 31 6.73 15.73 6.55
CA LYS A 31 7.57 16.78 7.13
C LYS A 31 7.96 17.84 6.09
N GLU A 32 8.10 17.44 4.83
CA GLU A 32 8.36 18.34 3.70
C GLU A 32 7.09 19.06 3.19
N GLY A 33 5.94 18.81 3.81
CA GLY A 33 4.68 19.49 3.49
C GLY A 33 3.77 18.76 2.51
N SER A 34 4.09 17.53 2.13
CA SER A 34 3.23 16.74 1.24
C SER A 34 2.05 16.10 2.00
N ALA A 35 0.88 16.10 1.37
CA ALA A 35 -0.29 15.40 1.88
C ALA A 35 -0.19 13.90 1.54
N VAL A 36 0.40 13.13 2.45
CA VAL A 36 0.59 11.69 2.31
C VAL A 36 -0.54 10.95 3.02
N VAL A 37 -1.28 10.15 2.29
CA VAL A 37 -2.34 9.30 2.86
C VAL A 37 -2.06 7.83 2.54
N GLY A 38 -2.65 6.94 3.28
CA GLY A 38 -2.51 5.51 2.99
C GLY A 38 -2.69 4.62 4.19
N MET A 39 -2.57 3.33 3.93
CA MET A 39 -2.60 2.26 4.90
C MET A 39 -1.33 1.44 4.83
N LEU A 40 -0.67 1.25 5.95
CA LEU A 40 0.50 0.38 6.08
C LEU A 40 0.20 -0.78 7.03
N SER A 41 0.70 -1.96 6.68
CA SER A 41 0.57 -3.10 7.56
C SER A 41 1.65 -3.08 8.63
N ALA A 42 1.25 -3.45 9.85
CA ALA A 42 2.17 -3.70 10.94
C ALA A 42 1.90 -5.10 11.48
N ALA A 43 2.95 -5.91 11.57
CA ALA A 43 2.85 -7.20 12.20
C ALA A 43 2.62 -7.03 13.70
N PRO A 44 1.80 -7.89 14.35
CA PRO A 44 1.81 -7.97 15.80
C PRO A 44 3.21 -8.39 16.24
N ASP A 45 3.61 -7.99 17.42
CA ASP A 45 4.85 -8.47 18.03
C ASP A 45 4.87 -10.00 18.00
N ALA A 46 5.60 -10.58 17.01
CA ALA A 46 5.38 -11.82 16.75
C ALA A 46 6.17 -12.89 16.47
N GLN A 47 5.97 -13.85 16.85
CA GLN A 47 6.57 -15.15 16.63
C GLN A 47 5.74 -15.93 15.59
N GLY A 48 6.25 -16.00 14.39
CA GLY A 48 5.87 -17.06 13.46
C GLY A 48 4.75 -16.75 12.46
N SER A 49 4.96 -17.27 11.32
CA SER A 49 4.09 -17.62 10.20
C SER A 49 2.67 -17.06 10.17
N CYS A 50 2.32 -16.37 9.11
CA CYS A 50 0.97 -15.95 8.72
C CYS A 50 0.17 -15.08 9.70
N ARG A 51 0.79 -14.45 10.66
CA ARG A 51 0.10 -13.47 11.49
C ARG A 51 0.09 -12.13 10.77
N VAL A 52 -1.04 -11.84 10.17
CA VAL A 52 -1.34 -10.53 9.65
C VAL A 52 -1.87 -9.71 10.82
N GLY A 53 -1.16 -8.68 11.25
CA GLY A 53 -1.52 -7.89 12.43
C GLY A 53 -2.67 -6.94 12.18
N TYR A 54 -2.35 -5.76 11.73
CA TYR A 54 -3.34 -4.71 11.47
C TYR A 54 -2.87 -3.79 10.34
N LEU A 55 -3.83 -3.09 9.73
CA LEU A 55 -3.58 -1.93 8.89
C LEU A 55 -3.64 -0.66 9.74
N ARG A 56 -2.70 0.24 9.54
CA ARG A 56 -2.63 1.52 10.22
C ARG A 56 -2.76 2.66 9.22
N ASP A 57 -3.69 3.57 9.48
CA ASP A 57 -3.83 4.80 8.72
C ASP A 57 -2.63 5.73 8.96
N ILE A 58 -2.03 6.21 7.89
CA ILE A 58 -0.82 7.05 7.96
C ILE A 58 -1.11 8.40 8.63
N VAL A 59 -2.27 8.98 8.37
CA VAL A 59 -2.62 10.32 8.87
C VAL A 59 -2.99 10.31 10.35
N SER A 60 -3.93 9.45 10.72
CA SER A 60 -4.49 9.42 12.09
C SER A 60 -3.80 8.44 13.03
N GLY A 61 -3.09 7.46 12.49
CA GLY A 61 -2.55 6.33 13.25
C GLY A 61 -3.60 5.30 13.66
N ARG A 62 -4.86 5.45 13.22
CA ARG A 62 -5.93 4.49 13.54
C ARG A 62 -5.60 3.12 12.99
N LYS A 63 -5.84 2.11 13.82
CA LYS A 63 -5.55 0.70 13.51
C LYS A 63 -6.83 -0.05 13.20
N PHE A 64 -6.74 -0.92 12.19
CA PHE A 64 -7.81 -1.83 11.78
C PHE A 64 -7.26 -3.24 11.86
N SER A 65 -7.85 -4.08 12.70
CA SER A 65 -7.44 -5.49 12.78
C SER A 65 -7.78 -6.19 11.47
N ILE A 66 -6.81 -6.89 10.92
CA ILE A 66 -6.96 -7.72 9.73
C ILE A 66 -6.68 -9.19 10.03
N GLN A 67 -6.71 -9.56 11.30
CA GLN A 67 -6.54 -10.92 11.76
C GLN A 67 -7.87 -11.48 12.23
N LEU A 68 -8.23 -12.67 11.76
CA LEU A 68 -9.40 -13.40 12.24
C LEU A 68 -9.14 -13.90 13.66
N ASP A 69 -10.09 -13.65 14.57
CA ASP A 69 -10.02 -14.14 15.95
C ASP A 69 -10.20 -15.67 16.02
N ASN A 70 -11.05 -16.22 15.16
CA ASN A 70 -11.35 -17.65 15.06
C ASN A 70 -11.24 -18.11 13.62
N PRO A 71 -10.01 -18.41 13.11
CA PRO A 71 -9.85 -18.87 11.76
C PRO A 71 -10.46 -20.26 11.54
N PRO A 72 -11.00 -20.55 10.34
CA PRO A 72 -11.49 -21.89 10.02
C PRO A 72 -10.39 -22.95 10.16
N GLU A 73 -10.76 -24.13 10.64
CA GLU A 73 -9.83 -25.25 10.75
C GLU A 73 -9.16 -25.57 9.42
N GLY A 74 -7.86 -25.83 9.45
CA GLY A 74 -7.08 -26.20 8.27
C GLY A 74 -6.62 -25.05 7.40
N THR A 75 -6.89 -23.78 7.76
CA THR A 75 -6.35 -22.62 7.05
C THR A 75 -5.09 -22.09 7.74
N ASN A 76 -4.04 -21.88 6.94
CA ASN A 76 -2.81 -21.24 7.42
C ASN A 76 -2.87 -19.71 7.37
N CYS A 77 -3.94 -19.13 6.84
CA CYS A 77 -4.11 -17.69 6.69
C CYS A 77 -5.25 -17.20 7.56
N HIS A 78 -4.95 -16.26 8.45
CA HIS A 78 -5.89 -15.68 9.42
C HIS A 78 -6.34 -14.28 9.02
N LEU A 79 -6.48 -14.02 7.72
CA LEU A 79 -6.81 -12.71 7.20
C LEU A 79 -8.30 -12.39 7.36
N ASP A 80 -8.62 -11.27 7.99
CA ASP A 80 -9.97 -10.73 8.09
C ASP A 80 -10.21 -9.71 6.95
N THR A 81 -10.93 -10.13 5.92
CA THR A 81 -11.28 -9.24 4.80
C THR A 81 -12.21 -8.11 5.21
N ALA A 82 -13.08 -8.31 6.18
CA ALA A 82 -13.96 -7.25 6.70
C ALA A 82 -13.17 -6.13 7.36
N GLY A 83 -12.12 -6.47 8.11
CA GLY A 83 -11.20 -5.47 8.68
C GLY A 83 -10.45 -4.70 7.62
N MET A 84 -10.02 -5.37 6.56
CA MET A 84 -9.38 -4.71 5.41
C MET A 84 -10.34 -3.79 4.66
N ASP A 85 -11.58 -4.21 4.44
CA ASP A 85 -12.60 -3.41 3.78
C ASP A 85 -12.95 -2.16 4.62
N ALA A 86 -13.02 -2.30 5.95
CA ALA A 86 -13.23 -1.17 6.85
C ALA A 86 -12.08 -0.16 6.78
N ALA A 87 -10.84 -0.62 6.75
CA ALA A 87 -9.66 0.23 6.57
C ALA A 87 -9.72 0.97 5.22
N CYS A 88 -10.11 0.27 4.16
CA CYS A 88 -10.27 0.86 2.83
C CYS A 88 -11.33 1.97 2.85
N GLN A 89 -12.52 1.72 3.39
CA GLN A 89 -13.58 2.72 3.48
C GLN A 89 -13.15 3.98 4.24
N PHE A 90 -12.40 3.80 5.31
CA PHE A 90 -11.82 4.92 6.06
C PHE A 90 -10.83 5.75 5.22
N LEU A 91 -10.03 5.08 4.38
CA LEU A 91 -9.03 5.74 3.53
C LEU A 91 -9.66 6.51 2.36
N LEU A 92 -10.77 6.02 1.80
CA LEU A 92 -11.35 6.60 0.57
C LEU A 92 -11.61 8.10 0.68
N SER A 93 -12.09 8.57 1.84
CA SER A 93 -12.37 9.99 2.07
C SER A 93 -11.13 10.89 2.05
N GLN A 94 -9.94 10.33 2.19
CA GLN A 94 -8.68 11.08 2.24
C GLN A 94 -8.02 11.21 0.87
N ILE A 95 -8.36 10.36 -0.09
CA ILE A 95 -7.64 10.24 -1.37
C ILE A 95 -7.75 11.51 -2.21
N SER A 96 -8.91 12.17 -2.23
CA SER A 96 -9.14 13.34 -3.08
C SER A 96 -8.18 14.50 -2.79
N THR A 97 -7.80 14.68 -1.53
CA THR A 97 -6.92 15.75 -1.07
C THR A 97 -5.44 15.35 -0.96
N ALA A 98 -5.13 14.09 -1.28
CA ALA A 98 -3.77 13.57 -1.17
C ALA A 98 -2.87 14.05 -2.32
N ASP A 99 -1.58 14.21 -2.01
CA ASP A 99 -0.54 14.36 -3.02
C ASP A 99 0.00 12.99 -3.47
N VAL A 100 0.02 12.02 -2.55
CA VAL A 100 0.48 10.65 -2.81
C VAL A 100 -0.27 9.67 -1.93
N VAL A 101 -0.53 8.48 -2.47
CA VAL A 101 -1.23 7.39 -1.77
C VAL A 101 -0.28 6.20 -1.59
N ILE A 102 -0.09 5.78 -0.35
CA ILE A 102 0.72 4.61 -0.02
C ILE A 102 -0.22 3.48 0.38
N LEU A 103 -0.17 2.38 -0.36
CA LEU A 103 -0.99 1.20 -0.10
C LEU A 103 -0.09 0.03 0.28
N SER A 104 -0.41 -0.65 1.37
CA SER A 104 0.48 -1.63 1.99
C SER A 104 0.91 -2.73 1.04
N LYS A 105 -0.06 -3.28 0.29
CA LYS A 105 0.20 -4.43 -0.57
C LYS A 105 -0.91 -4.61 -1.60
N PHE A 106 -0.52 -4.99 -2.81
CA PHE A 106 -1.42 -5.57 -3.79
C PHE A 106 -1.25 -7.09 -3.76
N GLY A 107 -2.27 -7.80 -3.31
CA GLY A 107 -2.21 -9.24 -3.09
C GLY A 107 -3.48 -9.95 -3.52
N LYS A 108 -3.66 -11.17 -3.03
CA LYS A 108 -4.81 -12.03 -3.38
C LYS A 108 -6.16 -11.35 -3.10
N THR A 109 -6.24 -10.59 -2.03
CA THR A 109 -7.46 -9.90 -1.63
C THR A 109 -7.85 -8.84 -2.66
N GLU A 110 -6.89 -8.04 -3.09
CA GLU A 110 -7.10 -7.00 -4.10
C GLU A 110 -7.42 -7.59 -5.48
N ILE A 111 -6.81 -8.71 -5.83
CA ILE A 111 -7.12 -9.45 -7.07
C ILE A 111 -8.59 -9.88 -7.12
N THR A 112 -9.18 -10.20 -5.97
CA THR A 112 -10.61 -10.54 -5.86
C THR A 112 -11.50 -9.32 -5.59
N GLN A 113 -10.96 -8.12 -5.76
CA GLN A 113 -11.68 -6.83 -5.60
C GLN A 113 -12.17 -6.57 -4.17
N HIS A 114 -11.42 -7.06 -3.18
CA HIS A 114 -11.61 -6.81 -1.76
C HIS A 114 -10.40 -6.07 -1.16
N GLY A 115 -10.43 -5.86 0.13
CA GLY A 115 -9.34 -5.21 0.84
C GLY A 115 -9.15 -3.77 0.39
N LEU A 116 -7.95 -3.42 -0.04
CA LEU A 116 -7.62 -2.06 -0.49
C LEU A 116 -7.94 -1.79 -1.97
N TRP A 117 -8.61 -2.72 -2.67
CA TRP A 117 -8.92 -2.59 -4.10
C TRP A 117 -9.57 -1.27 -4.46
N ALA A 118 -10.63 -0.85 -3.74
CA ALA A 118 -11.33 0.40 -4.03
C ALA A 118 -10.41 1.63 -3.89
N ALA A 119 -9.46 1.60 -2.96
CA ALA A 119 -8.47 2.66 -2.80
C ALA A 119 -7.49 2.71 -3.99
N PHE A 120 -7.06 1.55 -4.49
CA PHE A 120 -6.23 1.48 -5.71
C PHE A 120 -6.98 2.10 -6.90
N VAL A 121 -8.22 1.71 -7.10
CA VAL A 121 -9.04 2.21 -8.22
C VAL A 121 -9.27 3.71 -8.09
N MET A 122 -9.73 4.19 -6.93
CA MET A 122 -10.02 5.61 -6.73
C MET A 122 -8.76 6.48 -6.88
N ALA A 123 -7.64 6.07 -6.33
CA ALA A 123 -6.39 6.81 -6.46
C ALA A 123 -5.93 6.86 -7.92
N ALA A 124 -6.02 5.73 -8.64
CA ALA A 124 -5.68 5.67 -10.05
C ALA A 124 -6.58 6.55 -10.92
N GLU A 125 -7.90 6.50 -10.71
CA GLU A 125 -8.87 7.33 -11.43
C GLU A 125 -8.69 8.83 -11.14
N ALA A 126 -8.32 9.16 -9.89
CA ALA A 126 -8.03 10.54 -9.49
C ALA A 126 -6.65 11.05 -9.95
N GLY A 127 -5.87 10.24 -10.65
CA GLY A 127 -4.53 10.61 -11.11
C GLY A 127 -3.50 10.78 -10.00
N LYS A 128 -3.74 10.19 -8.83
CA LYS A 128 -2.82 10.31 -7.69
C LYS A 128 -1.63 9.37 -7.86
N PRO A 129 -0.41 9.83 -7.53
CA PRO A 129 0.72 8.92 -7.40
C PRO A 129 0.45 7.83 -6.37
N ILE A 130 0.78 6.59 -6.72
CA ILE A 130 0.58 5.41 -5.86
C ILE A 130 1.90 4.68 -5.69
N ILE A 131 2.21 4.27 -4.47
CA ILE A 131 3.28 3.32 -4.20
C ILE A 131 2.76 2.18 -3.34
N THR A 132 3.14 0.95 -3.69
CA THR A 132 2.70 -0.26 -2.99
C THR A 132 3.79 -1.34 -3.00
N THR A 133 3.53 -2.44 -2.33
CA THR A 133 4.36 -3.65 -2.43
C THR A 133 3.60 -4.76 -3.14
N VAL A 134 4.33 -5.60 -3.84
CA VAL A 134 3.76 -6.72 -4.61
C VAL A 134 4.65 -7.94 -4.41
N SER A 135 4.06 -9.10 -4.12
CA SER A 135 4.84 -10.33 -4.04
C SER A 135 5.26 -10.79 -5.44
N PRO A 136 6.38 -11.52 -5.58
CA PRO A 136 6.80 -12.07 -6.89
C PRO A 136 5.70 -12.86 -7.59
N ARG A 137 4.89 -13.58 -6.84
CA ARG A 137 3.76 -14.39 -7.38
C ARG A 137 2.66 -13.53 -8.01
N GLN A 138 2.44 -12.32 -7.51
CA GLN A 138 1.37 -11.43 -7.96
C GLN A 138 1.84 -10.39 -8.99
N ARG A 139 3.13 -10.32 -9.25
CA ARG A 139 3.74 -9.29 -10.10
C ARG A 139 3.10 -9.20 -11.49
N ASN A 140 2.87 -10.33 -12.13
CA ASN A 140 2.29 -10.34 -13.48
C ASN A 140 0.84 -9.84 -13.49
N ILE A 141 0.04 -10.21 -12.48
CA ILE A 141 -1.34 -9.74 -12.33
C ILE A 141 -1.35 -8.25 -12.01
N TRP A 142 -0.45 -7.80 -11.13
CA TRP A 142 -0.28 -6.39 -10.84
C TRP A 142 0.00 -5.56 -12.09
N LEU A 143 0.88 -6.02 -12.97
CA LEU A 143 1.21 -5.32 -14.21
C LEU A 143 0.07 -5.31 -15.24
N GLN A 144 -0.89 -6.23 -15.13
CA GLN A 144 -2.13 -6.16 -15.91
C GLN A 144 -3.06 -5.05 -15.39
N PHE A 145 -3.13 -4.88 -14.06
CA PHE A 145 -3.88 -3.80 -13.43
C PHE A 145 -3.24 -2.43 -13.69
N ALA A 146 -1.94 -2.34 -13.53
CA ALA A 146 -1.16 -1.10 -13.66
C ALA A 146 -0.05 -1.27 -14.73
N PRO A 147 -0.43 -1.33 -16.03
CA PRO A 147 0.55 -1.46 -17.09
C PRO A 147 1.47 -0.24 -17.12
N GLY A 148 2.77 -0.46 -17.14
CA GLY A 148 3.77 0.59 -17.09
C GLY A 148 4.09 1.12 -15.69
N ALA A 149 3.55 0.50 -14.62
CA ALA A 149 3.98 0.82 -13.27
C ALA A 149 5.48 0.61 -13.09
N CYS A 150 6.12 1.52 -12.37
CA CYS A 150 7.57 1.52 -12.16
C CYS A 150 7.94 0.56 -11.03
N GLU A 151 8.70 -0.48 -11.34
CA GLU A 151 9.31 -1.33 -10.32
C GLU A 151 10.56 -0.64 -9.77
N LEU A 152 10.57 -0.36 -8.49
CA LEU A 152 11.68 0.33 -7.84
C LEU A 152 12.73 -0.66 -7.36
N MET A 153 13.99 -0.22 -7.43
CA MET A 153 15.07 -0.91 -6.74
C MET A 153 14.79 -0.96 -5.24
N PRO A 154 15.20 -2.04 -4.56
CA PRO A 154 14.92 -2.23 -3.15
C PRO A 154 15.81 -1.36 -2.24
N ASP A 155 15.69 -0.06 -2.37
CA ASP A 155 16.38 0.89 -1.51
C ASP A 155 15.56 2.18 -1.29
N THR A 156 15.81 2.84 -0.17
CA THR A 156 15.07 4.05 0.22
C THR A 156 15.33 5.23 -0.71
N HIS A 157 16.51 5.27 -1.34
CA HIS A 157 16.88 6.32 -2.28
C HIS A 157 16.02 6.24 -3.55
N ALA A 158 15.79 5.03 -4.08
CA ALA A 158 14.92 4.82 -5.23
C ALA A 158 13.48 5.27 -4.95
N ILE A 159 12.98 5.02 -3.75
CA ILE A 159 11.65 5.48 -3.30
C ILE A 159 11.57 7.01 -3.32
N ASP A 160 12.56 7.69 -2.77
CA ASP A 160 12.59 9.15 -2.72
C ASP A 160 12.75 9.79 -4.10
N ILE A 161 13.61 9.24 -4.97
CA ILE A 161 13.77 9.71 -6.36
C ILE A 161 12.45 9.58 -7.13
N TRP A 162 11.78 8.44 -7.00
CA TRP A 162 10.48 8.24 -7.65
C TRP A 162 9.49 9.31 -7.20
N TRP A 163 9.38 9.55 -5.89
CA TRP A 163 8.45 10.56 -5.37
C TRP A 163 8.79 11.97 -5.86
N GLN A 164 10.06 12.37 -5.85
CA GLN A 164 10.47 13.68 -6.36
C GLN A 164 10.10 13.84 -7.84
N THR A 165 10.25 12.80 -8.63
CA THR A 165 9.85 12.79 -10.05
C THR A 165 8.32 12.89 -10.21
N ALA A 166 7.57 12.10 -9.47
CA ALA A 166 6.10 12.13 -9.50
C ALA A 166 5.57 13.50 -9.04
N ARG A 167 6.10 14.03 -7.96
CA ARG A 167 5.75 15.35 -7.42
C ARG A 167 6.01 16.49 -8.41
N SER A 168 7.13 16.45 -9.10
CA SER A 168 7.48 17.48 -10.10
C SER A 168 6.47 17.55 -11.25
N ARG A 169 5.90 16.41 -11.62
CA ARG A 169 4.88 16.33 -12.67
C ARG A 169 3.52 16.89 -12.23
N LEU A 170 3.17 16.74 -10.95
CA LEU A 170 1.95 17.32 -10.40
C LEU A 170 2.00 18.84 -10.35
N ALA A 171 3.18 19.42 -10.23
CA ALA A 171 3.41 20.86 -10.16
C ALA A 171 3.51 21.53 -11.55
N ALA A 172 3.58 20.74 -12.61
CA ALA A 172 3.74 21.23 -13.98
C ALA A 172 2.43 21.69 -14.63
#